data_2e5b7a8a225d37f17549d82e55bf61db
#
_entry.id   2e5b7a8a225d37f17549d82e55bf61db
#
_cell.length_a   1.000
_cell.length_b   1.000
_cell.length_c   1.000
_cell.angle_alpha   90.00
_cell.angle_beta   90.00
_cell.angle_gamma   90.00
#
_symmetry.space_group_name_H-M   'P 1'
#
loop_
_entity.id
_entity.type
_entity.pdbx_description
1 polymer ?
#
loop_
_entity_poly.entity_id
_entity_poly.type
_entity_poly.pdbx_seq_one_letter_code
_entity_poly.pdbx_strand_id
1 'polypeptide(L)'
;MRKLLLIFMVLLLCVSVSAQEVSFHFTDGIYNAALKSRMERNASTLLTEINQAAEQNRPLQLNGKVGMEAAERLKMLWESFGFVCQSNAKSICYGLTSGYQARGIQATVTRQPEDCSDPKARELTISFDKSGNITRVGFALLNNHLSVPKGEQEVYDVRRKNEILKFVEDFRNYYNEKDIESLRKIYSDDALIITGRVETRKESGDFNQQIKKKTTYTVQNKDEYLKNLSTLFRNNKYIDVSFEEIMISPANSEAMNNFYGVNLIQHWTSKDKSGKEYKDTGYLFMLWDFNEDPPVVHVRAWQSSDVPDDDIIMIDDYR
;
A
#
# COMPACT_ATOMS: atom_id res chain seq x y z
N MET A 1 19.31 29.46 -67.70
CA MET A 1 18.49 28.47 -67.05
C MET A 1 18.87 28.45 -65.56
N ARG A 2 18.09 29.16 -64.74
CA ARG A 2 18.31 29.29 -63.32
C ARG A 2 17.77 28.06 -62.67
N LYS A 3 18.64 27.23 -62.03
CA LYS A 3 18.25 26.16 -61.17
C LYS A 3 17.87 26.79 -59.81
N LEU A 4 16.58 26.81 -59.50
CA LEU A 4 16.02 27.17 -58.21
C LEU A 4 16.35 26.05 -57.25
N LEU A 5 17.29 26.26 -56.36
CA LEU A 5 17.58 25.36 -55.22
C LEU A 5 16.53 25.65 -54.18
N LEU A 6 15.47 24.83 -54.13
CA LEU A 6 14.50 24.83 -53.06
C LEU A 6 15.19 24.18 -51.86
N ILE A 7 15.74 24.99 -50.96
CA ILE A 7 16.13 24.56 -49.62
C ILE A 7 14.84 24.34 -48.85
N PHE A 8 14.44 23.08 -48.78
CA PHE A 8 13.39 22.65 -47.86
C PHE A 8 13.99 22.73 -46.46
N MET A 9 13.86 23.89 -45.85
CA MET A 9 14.12 24.10 -44.43
C MET A 9 13.00 23.41 -43.69
N VAL A 10 13.20 22.11 -43.41
CA VAL A 10 12.41 21.37 -42.42
C VAL A 10 12.69 22.04 -41.09
N LEU A 11 11.88 23.02 -40.74
CA LEU A 11 11.69 23.44 -39.36
C LEU A 11 11.17 22.21 -38.63
N LEU A 12 12.07 21.45 -38.04
CA LEU A 12 11.76 20.61 -36.89
C LEU A 12 11.25 21.59 -35.82
N LEU A 13 9.95 21.85 -35.86
CA LEU A 13 9.21 22.25 -34.69
C LEU A 13 9.40 21.08 -33.71
N CYS A 14 10.47 21.16 -32.93
CA CYS A 14 10.47 20.54 -31.62
C CYS A 14 9.30 21.20 -30.87
N VAL A 15 8.11 20.66 -31.07
CA VAL A 15 7.04 20.80 -30.11
C VAL A 15 7.62 20.09 -28.92
N SER A 16 8.33 20.87 -28.06
CA SER A 16 8.55 20.48 -26.69
C SER A 16 7.13 20.33 -26.13
N VAL A 17 6.61 19.10 -26.17
CA VAL A 17 5.46 18.73 -25.35
C VAL A 17 5.96 18.99 -23.94
N SER A 18 5.70 20.21 -23.47
CA SER A 18 5.94 20.59 -22.09
C SER A 18 4.98 19.69 -21.31
N ALA A 19 5.51 18.63 -20.72
CA ALA A 19 4.75 17.81 -19.82
C ALA A 19 4.06 18.76 -18.84
N GLN A 20 2.74 18.71 -18.80
CA GLN A 20 1.93 19.66 -18.07
C GLN A 20 2.32 19.61 -16.60
N GLU A 21 2.79 20.74 -16.04
CA GLU A 21 3.07 20.85 -14.61
C GLU A 21 1.83 20.48 -13.81
N VAL A 22 2.01 19.64 -12.79
CA VAL A 22 0.94 19.31 -11.87
C VAL A 22 0.82 20.39 -10.81
N SER A 23 -0.33 21.03 -10.75
CA SER A 23 -0.69 21.96 -9.67
C SER A 23 -1.39 21.16 -8.56
N PHE A 24 -0.77 21.10 -7.37
CA PHE A 24 -1.33 20.40 -6.23
C PHE A 24 -1.79 21.40 -5.15
N HIS A 25 -3.02 21.23 -4.64
CA HIS A 25 -3.61 22.10 -3.64
C HIS A 25 -4.36 21.33 -2.56
N PHE A 26 -4.12 21.70 -1.30
CA PHE A 26 -4.98 21.28 -0.19
C PHE A 26 -6.27 22.10 -0.17
N THR A 27 -7.40 21.39 -0.18
CA THR A 27 -8.74 21.99 -0.06
C THR A 27 -9.13 22.22 1.38
N ASP A 28 -8.61 21.40 2.32
CA ASP A 28 -8.89 21.48 3.75
C ASP A 28 -7.81 20.76 4.58
N GLY A 29 -7.88 20.87 5.91
CA GLY A 29 -7.14 20.09 6.90
C GLY A 29 -5.77 20.65 7.29
N ILE A 30 -5.33 21.79 6.74
CA ILE A 30 -4.07 22.44 7.13
C ILE A 30 -4.23 23.97 7.23
N TYR A 31 -3.96 24.51 8.41
CA TYR A 31 -4.17 25.93 8.72
C TYR A 31 -2.88 26.75 8.71
N ASN A 32 -1.70 26.14 8.87
CA ASN A 32 -0.43 26.82 8.78
C ASN A 32 -0.08 27.10 7.31
N ALA A 33 -0.21 28.36 6.88
CA ALA A 33 -0.02 28.77 5.49
C ALA A 33 1.39 28.49 4.95
N ALA A 34 2.43 28.67 5.77
CA ALA A 34 3.81 28.43 5.34
C ALA A 34 4.08 26.93 5.13
N LEU A 35 3.59 26.10 6.04
CA LEU A 35 3.68 24.64 5.92
C LEU A 35 2.85 24.13 4.75
N LYS A 36 1.61 24.61 4.60
CA LYS A 36 0.74 24.32 3.47
C LYS A 36 1.45 24.58 2.13
N SER A 37 1.96 25.80 1.94
CA SER A 37 2.67 26.17 0.70
C SER A 37 3.90 25.31 0.43
N ARG A 38 4.63 24.87 1.48
CA ARG A 38 5.78 23.98 1.32
C ARG A 38 5.34 22.59 0.85
N MET A 39 4.34 22.00 1.52
CA MET A 39 3.83 20.69 1.18
C MET A 39 3.23 20.68 -0.23
N GLU A 40 2.47 21.72 -0.61
CA GLU A 40 1.91 21.87 -1.95
C GLU A 40 2.99 21.95 -3.04
N ARG A 41 4.06 22.71 -2.82
CA ARG A 41 5.20 22.76 -3.75
C ARG A 41 5.90 21.40 -3.88
N ASN A 42 6.17 20.74 -2.74
CA ASN A 42 6.83 19.46 -2.74
C ASN A 42 6.00 18.40 -3.49
N ALA A 43 4.68 18.35 -3.23
CA ALA A 43 3.76 17.47 -3.92
C ALA A 43 3.67 17.80 -5.42
N SER A 44 3.50 19.08 -5.80
CA SER A 44 3.46 19.51 -7.21
C SER A 44 4.70 19.07 -7.96
N THR A 45 5.89 19.31 -7.38
CA THR A 45 7.17 18.92 -7.98
C THR A 45 7.26 17.40 -8.20
N LEU A 46 6.83 16.62 -7.20
CA LEU A 46 6.86 15.16 -7.28
C LEU A 46 5.86 14.62 -8.31
N LEU A 47 4.61 15.08 -8.28
CA LEU A 47 3.57 14.62 -9.19
C LEU A 47 3.87 15.03 -10.65
N THR A 48 4.49 16.19 -10.85
CA THR A 48 5.02 16.59 -12.18
C THR A 48 6.08 15.62 -12.67
N GLU A 49 7.04 15.23 -11.82
CA GLU A 49 8.05 14.23 -12.19
C GLU A 49 7.43 12.88 -12.54
N ILE A 50 6.44 12.42 -11.78
CA ILE A 50 5.72 11.17 -12.04
C ILE A 50 5.06 11.21 -13.41
N ASN A 51 4.34 12.29 -13.74
CA ASN A 51 3.67 12.42 -15.03
C ASN A 51 4.69 12.49 -16.18
N GLN A 52 5.79 13.24 -16.01
CA GLN A 52 6.87 13.33 -16.99
C GLN A 52 7.56 11.97 -17.24
N ALA A 53 7.82 11.23 -16.15
CA ALA A 53 8.42 9.90 -16.27
C ALA A 53 7.50 8.91 -16.99
N ALA A 54 6.18 9.00 -16.75
CA ALA A 54 5.18 8.18 -17.44
C ALA A 54 5.10 8.51 -18.93
N GLU A 55 5.01 9.79 -19.28
CA GLU A 55 4.94 10.27 -20.67
C GLU A 55 6.18 9.88 -21.47
N GLN A 56 7.35 10.03 -20.84
CA GLN A 56 8.64 9.74 -21.48
C GLN A 56 9.06 8.26 -21.36
N ASN A 57 8.25 7.43 -20.70
CA ASN A 57 8.54 6.01 -20.42
C ASN A 57 9.95 5.81 -19.84
N ARG A 58 10.31 6.58 -18.82
CA ARG A 58 11.61 6.56 -18.17
C ARG A 58 11.52 6.31 -16.66
N PRO A 59 12.63 5.95 -16.02
CA PRO A 59 12.70 5.91 -14.56
C PRO A 59 12.45 7.28 -13.93
N LEU A 60 11.98 7.27 -12.66
CA LEU A 60 11.78 8.47 -11.86
C LEU A 60 13.11 9.16 -11.52
N GLN A 61 13.14 10.48 -11.63
CA GLN A 61 14.26 11.33 -11.24
C GLN A 61 13.94 12.05 -9.92
N LEU A 62 14.21 11.40 -8.80
CA LEU A 62 13.77 11.82 -7.46
C LEU A 62 14.81 12.61 -6.66
N ASN A 63 16.02 12.83 -7.19
CA ASN A 63 17.09 13.52 -6.48
C ASN A 63 16.66 14.93 -6.04
N GLY A 64 16.74 15.19 -4.74
CA GLY A 64 16.37 16.47 -4.13
C GLY A 64 14.86 16.77 -4.06
N LYS A 65 14.00 15.87 -4.58
CA LYS A 65 12.53 16.04 -4.54
C LYS A 65 11.90 15.40 -3.32
N VAL A 66 12.46 14.28 -2.88
CA VAL A 66 12.00 13.52 -1.71
C VAL A 66 13.20 12.99 -0.93
N GLY A 67 13.00 12.59 0.34
CA GLY A 67 14.03 11.93 1.14
C GLY A 67 14.48 10.60 0.50
N MET A 68 15.68 10.17 0.81
CA MET A 68 16.29 8.97 0.20
C MET A 68 15.42 7.72 0.37
N GLU A 69 14.93 7.45 1.57
CA GLU A 69 14.07 6.31 1.87
C GLU A 69 12.74 6.37 1.10
N ALA A 70 12.10 7.54 1.04
CA ALA A 70 10.88 7.76 0.26
C ALA A 70 11.14 7.59 -1.25
N ALA A 71 12.31 8.01 -1.73
CA ALA A 71 12.71 7.84 -3.13
C ALA A 71 12.88 6.37 -3.51
N GLU A 72 13.52 5.57 -2.67
CA GLU A 72 13.71 4.14 -2.92
C GLU A 72 12.38 3.39 -2.96
N ARG A 73 11.50 3.66 -2.00
CA ARG A 73 10.15 3.06 -1.96
C ARG A 73 9.31 3.45 -3.18
N LEU A 74 9.34 4.72 -3.55
CA LEU A 74 8.58 5.18 -4.72
C LEU A 74 9.13 4.56 -6.01
N LYS A 75 10.43 4.31 -6.13
CA LYS A 75 11.00 3.57 -7.26
C LYS A 75 10.50 2.13 -7.31
N MET A 76 10.45 1.42 -6.17
CA MET A 76 9.90 0.06 -6.12
C MET A 76 8.42 0.03 -6.53
N LEU A 77 7.62 0.98 -6.03
CA LEU A 77 6.23 1.13 -6.45
C LEU A 77 6.13 1.39 -7.96
N TRP A 78 6.97 2.28 -8.49
CA TRP A 78 7.02 2.64 -9.90
C TRP A 78 7.43 1.49 -10.82
N GLU A 79 8.34 0.63 -10.38
CA GLU A 79 8.73 -0.58 -11.11
C GLU A 79 7.56 -1.56 -11.26
N SER A 80 6.73 -1.67 -10.23
CA SER A 80 5.54 -2.54 -10.21
C SER A 80 4.35 -1.90 -10.92
N PHE A 81 4.14 -0.60 -10.72
CA PHE A 81 2.98 0.16 -11.20
C PHE A 81 3.43 1.48 -11.81
N GLY A 82 3.24 1.66 -13.11
CA GLY A 82 3.31 2.98 -13.74
C GLY A 82 1.98 3.69 -13.54
N PHE A 83 1.98 4.99 -13.20
CA PHE A 83 0.76 5.77 -13.05
C PHE A 83 0.94 7.25 -13.39
N VAL A 84 -0.18 7.91 -13.64
CA VAL A 84 -0.25 9.36 -13.87
C VAL A 84 -1.29 9.98 -12.96
N CYS A 85 -1.07 11.24 -12.58
CA CYS A 85 -1.99 12.02 -11.77
C CYS A 85 -2.63 13.14 -12.61
N GLN A 86 -3.79 13.63 -12.16
CA GLN A 86 -4.44 14.77 -12.78
C GLN A 86 -3.55 16.02 -12.68
N SER A 87 -3.54 16.85 -13.72
CA SER A 87 -2.74 18.09 -13.76
C SER A 87 -3.17 19.14 -12.73
N ASN A 88 -4.41 19.08 -12.26
CA ASN A 88 -4.91 19.90 -11.15
C ASN A 88 -5.34 18.96 -10.00
N ALA A 89 -4.35 18.51 -9.23
CA ALA A 89 -4.57 17.58 -8.12
C ALA A 89 -5.08 18.33 -6.88
N LYS A 90 -6.19 17.87 -6.35
CA LYS A 90 -6.78 18.40 -5.10
C LYS A 90 -6.72 17.32 -4.02
N SER A 91 -6.51 17.74 -2.77
CA SER A 91 -6.35 16.83 -1.65
C SER A 91 -6.94 17.40 -0.36
N ILE A 92 -7.32 16.50 0.54
CA ILE A 92 -7.58 16.83 1.93
C ILE A 92 -6.35 16.44 2.75
N CYS A 93 -5.95 17.32 3.70
CA CYS A 93 -4.83 17.07 4.59
C CYS A 93 -5.32 16.48 5.90
N TYR A 94 -4.81 15.32 6.27
CA TYR A 94 -5.08 14.67 7.57
C TYR A 94 -3.87 14.82 8.48
N GLY A 95 -4.11 15.30 9.72
CA GLY A 95 -3.09 15.35 10.75
C GLY A 95 -2.84 13.94 11.32
N LEU A 96 -1.56 13.60 11.50
CA LEU A 96 -1.08 12.37 12.13
C LEU A 96 -0.17 12.74 13.31
N THR A 97 0.13 11.81 14.20
CA THR A 97 1.12 12.03 15.26
C THR A 97 2.52 12.30 14.68
N SER A 98 2.89 11.58 13.62
CA SER A 98 4.19 11.69 12.95
C SER A 98 4.28 12.86 11.94
N GLY A 99 3.15 13.49 11.55
CA GLY A 99 3.14 14.52 10.52
C GLY A 99 1.79 14.69 9.86
N TYR A 100 1.73 14.58 8.54
CA TYR A 100 0.52 14.83 7.75
C TYR A 100 0.39 13.81 6.62
N GLN A 101 -0.84 13.58 6.15
CA GLN A 101 -1.11 12.79 4.96
C GLN A 101 -2.09 13.52 4.04
N ALA A 102 -1.71 13.66 2.78
CA ALA A 102 -2.59 14.09 1.70
C ALA A 102 -3.36 12.88 1.16
N ARG A 103 -4.68 13.00 1.03
CA ARG A 103 -5.59 11.97 0.50
C ARG A 103 -6.53 12.55 -0.55
N GLY A 104 -7.14 11.67 -1.36
CA GLY A 104 -8.07 12.07 -2.43
C GLY A 104 -7.38 12.40 -3.75
N ILE A 105 -6.07 12.16 -3.89
CA ILE A 105 -5.32 12.43 -5.12
C ILE A 105 -5.68 11.36 -6.15
N GLN A 106 -6.33 11.74 -7.23
CA GLN A 106 -6.71 10.82 -8.29
C GLN A 106 -5.52 10.45 -9.17
N ALA A 107 -5.26 9.15 -9.30
CA ALA A 107 -4.24 8.59 -10.15
C ALA A 107 -4.84 7.54 -11.09
N THR A 108 -4.27 7.41 -12.28
CA THR A 108 -4.61 6.36 -13.24
C THR A 108 -3.38 5.49 -13.46
N VAL A 109 -3.50 4.20 -13.13
CA VAL A 109 -2.44 3.23 -13.36
C VAL A 109 -2.34 2.94 -14.86
N THR A 110 -1.15 3.17 -15.43
CA THR A 110 -0.83 2.99 -16.86
C THR A 110 -0.17 1.64 -17.12
N ARG A 111 0.53 1.10 -16.12
CA ARG A 111 1.18 -0.20 -16.15
C ARG A 111 0.95 -0.90 -14.80
N GLN A 112 0.46 -2.13 -14.85
CA GLN A 112 0.28 -2.98 -13.67
C GLN A 112 0.59 -4.44 -14.03
N PRO A 113 0.87 -5.31 -13.04
CA PRO A 113 0.99 -6.75 -13.26
C PRO A 113 -0.24 -7.32 -13.98
N GLU A 114 -0.03 -8.33 -14.85
CA GLU A 114 -1.10 -8.90 -15.69
C GLU A 114 -2.28 -9.45 -14.87
N ASP A 115 -2.00 -9.97 -13.67
CA ASP A 115 -3.00 -10.58 -12.78
C ASP A 115 -3.46 -9.65 -11.65
N CYS A 116 -3.12 -8.37 -11.71
CA CYS A 116 -3.60 -7.39 -10.75
C CYS A 116 -5.09 -7.12 -10.97
N SER A 117 -5.91 -7.45 -9.97
CA SER A 117 -7.37 -7.27 -10.01
C SER A 117 -7.80 -5.85 -9.64
N ASP A 118 -6.92 -5.05 -9.05
CA ASP A 118 -7.21 -3.70 -8.63
C ASP A 118 -7.59 -2.80 -9.83
N PRO A 119 -8.53 -1.87 -9.64
CA PRO A 119 -8.93 -0.95 -10.69
C PRO A 119 -7.76 -0.04 -11.13
N LYS A 120 -7.76 0.38 -12.38
CA LYS A 120 -6.76 1.35 -12.88
C LYS A 120 -6.92 2.73 -12.27
N ALA A 121 -8.14 3.16 -11.95
CA ALA A 121 -8.41 4.41 -11.23
C ALA A 121 -8.17 4.16 -9.75
N ARG A 122 -7.15 4.81 -9.17
CA ARG A 122 -6.78 4.66 -7.76
C ARG A 122 -6.62 6.01 -7.08
N GLU A 123 -6.77 6.01 -5.79
CA GLU A 123 -6.38 7.14 -4.94
C GLU A 123 -4.92 7.00 -4.55
N LEU A 124 -4.14 8.06 -4.76
CA LEU A 124 -2.77 8.17 -4.28
C LEU A 124 -2.76 8.91 -2.94
N THR A 125 -1.91 8.48 -2.02
CA THR A 125 -1.61 9.17 -0.77
C THR A 125 -0.18 9.67 -0.76
N ILE A 126 0.03 10.85 -0.16
CA ILE A 126 1.37 11.40 0.10
C ILE A 126 1.48 11.72 1.58
N SER A 127 2.43 11.10 2.27
CA SER A 127 2.73 11.39 3.67
C SER A 127 3.88 12.37 3.79
N PHE A 128 3.77 13.27 4.78
CA PHE A 128 4.74 14.30 5.07
C PHE A 128 5.13 14.26 6.55
N ASP A 129 6.38 14.58 6.85
CA ASP A 129 6.81 14.87 8.21
C ASP A 129 6.23 16.20 8.74
N LYS A 130 6.51 16.51 10.02
CA LYS A 130 6.06 17.77 10.66
C LYS A 130 6.62 19.03 9.99
N SER A 131 7.70 18.89 9.21
CA SER A 131 8.35 19.98 8.46
C SER A 131 7.82 20.11 7.03
N GLY A 132 6.97 19.18 6.56
CA GLY A 132 6.39 19.17 5.21
C GLY A 132 7.26 18.51 4.16
N ASN A 133 8.28 17.73 4.55
CA ASN A 133 9.02 16.89 3.61
C ASN A 133 8.25 15.61 3.32
N ILE A 134 8.29 15.14 2.09
CA ILE A 134 7.61 13.89 1.69
C ILE A 134 8.38 12.70 2.26
N THR A 135 7.66 11.86 3.02
CA THR A 135 8.19 10.65 3.66
C THR A 135 7.70 9.38 3.01
N ARG A 136 6.55 9.41 2.31
CA ARG A 136 6.00 8.27 1.60
C ARG A 136 5.02 8.69 0.51
N VAL A 137 4.94 7.86 -0.53
CA VAL A 137 3.89 7.88 -1.56
C VAL A 137 3.39 6.45 -1.74
N GLY A 138 2.09 6.27 -1.82
CA GLY A 138 1.49 4.95 -2.01
C GLY A 138 0.04 5.05 -2.47
N PHE A 139 -0.54 3.92 -2.86
CA PHE A 139 -1.98 3.88 -3.15
C PHE A 139 -2.78 3.73 -1.86
N ALA A 140 -3.87 4.47 -1.76
CA ALA A 140 -4.84 4.33 -0.68
C ALA A 140 -5.53 2.96 -0.74
N LEU A 141 -6.05 2.52 0.40
CA LEU A 141 -7.07 1.47 0.42
C LEU A 141 -8.35 2.01 -0.22
N LEU A 142 -9.05 1.17 -0.97
CA LEU A 142 -10.31 1.57 -1.57
C LEU A 142 -11.35 1.84 -0.46
N ASN A 143 -12.11 2.94 -0.57
CA ASN A 143 -13.09 3.31 0.46
C ASN A 143 -14.19 2.27 0.67
N ASN A 144 -14.53 1.48 -0.35
CA ASN A 144 -15.48 0.38 -0.26
C ASN A 144 -14.97 -0.83 0.53
N HIS A 145 -13.68 -0.85 0.88
CA HIS A 145 -13.08 -1.91 1.70
C HIS A 145 -13.20 -1.66 3.21
N LEU A 146 -13.74 -0.50 3.62
CA LEU A 146 -13.96 -0.20 5.03
C LEU A 146 -15.33 -0.72 5.45
N SER A 147 -15.33 -1.72 6.32
CA SER A 147 -16.55 -2.24 6.94
C SER A 147 -16.92 -1.46 8.19
N VAL A 148 -18.22 -1.33 8.44
CA VAL A 148 -18.73 -0.84 9.72
C VAL A 148 -18.70 -2.00 10.71
N PRO A 149 -18.07 -1.87 11.89
CA PRO A 149 -18.08 -2.91 12.91
C PRO A 149 -19.50 -3.34 13.27
N LYS A 150 -19.74 -4.64 13.38
CA LYS A 150 -21.00 -5.18 13.88
C LYS A 150 -20.97 -5.09 15.42
N GLY A 151 -21.30 -3.92 16.00
CA GLY A 151 -21.32 -3.74 17.44
C GLY A 151 -21.07 -2.30 17.88
N GLU A 152 -21.12 -2.06 19.21
CA GLU A 152 -21.02 -0.70 19.80
C GLU A 152 -19.58 -0.17 19.92
N GLN A 153 -18.57 -0.90 19.42
CA GLN A 153 -17.16 -0.55 19.60
C GLN A 153 -16.60 0.10 18.33
N GLU A 154 -16.92 1.37 18.14
CA GLU A 154 -16.29 2.18 17.10
C GLU A 154 -15.07 2.92 17.66
N VAL A 155 -14.06 3.11 16.79
CA VAL A 155 -12.98 4.08 17.08
C VAL A 155 -13.56 5.47 16.93
N TYR A 156 -13.93 6.11 18.04
CA TYR A 156 -14.55 7.45 18.05
C TYR A 156 -13.54 8.57 17.70
N ASP A 157 -12.24 8.34 17.91
CA ASP A 157 -11.20 9.30 17.55
C ASP A 157 -10.86 9.20 16.04
N VAL A 158 -11.38 10.14 15.27
CA VAL A 158 -11.14 10.24 13.82
C VAL A 158 -9.66 10.29 13.48
N ARG A 159 -8.85 10.96 14.32
CA ARG A 159 -7.40 11.04 14.12
C ARG A 159 -6.76 9.66 14.27
N ARG A 160 -7.11 8.94 15.33
CA ARG A 160 -6.61 7.58 15.58
C ARG A 160 -7.02 6.62 14.47
N LYS A 161 -8.26 6.70 14.01
CA LYS A 161 -8.74 5.91 12.86
C LYS A 161 -7.91 6.16 11.60
N ASN A 162 -7.61 7.42 11.29
CA ASN A 162 -6.79 7.76 10.13
C ASN A 162 -5.34 7.26 10.28
N GLU A 163 -4.77 7.30 11.49
CA GLU A 163 -3.46 6.73 11.77
C GLU A 163 -3.44 5.22 11.55
N ILE A 164 -4.41 4.49 12.08
CA ILE A 164 -4.52 3.04 11.90
C ILE A 164 -4.66 2.70 10.42
N LEU A 165 -5.57 3.38 9.70
CA LEU A 165 -5.75 3.16 8.26
C LEU A 165 -4.46 3.39 7.48
N LYS A 166 -3.71 4.46 7.82
CA LYS A 166 -2.40 4.71 7.21
C LYS A 166 -1.44 3.54 7.42
N PHE A 167 -1.36 3.01 8.66
CA PHE A 167 -0.46 1.89 8.95
C PHE A 167 -0.89 0.61 8.24
N VAL A 168 -2.18 0.34 8.11
CA VAL A 168 -2.71 -0.80 7.34
C VAL A 168 -2.40 -0.64 5.84
N GLU A 169 -2.52 0.58 5.29
CA GLU A 169 -2.13 0.89 3.91
C GLU A 169 -0.62 0.69 3.70
N ASP A 170 0.20 1.20 4.61
CA ASP A 170 1.65 1.05 4.55
C ASP A 170 2.05 -0.42 4.64
N PHE A 171 1.43 -1.18 5.54
CA PHE A 171 1.65 -2.62 5.69
C PHE A 171 1.38 -3.38 4.38
N ARG A 172 0.22 -3.14 3.73
CA ARG A 172 -0.07 -3.71 2.42
C ARG A 172 0.99 -3.32 1.37
N ASN A 173 1.32 -2.04 1.31
CA ASN A 173 2.25 -1.51 0.32
C ASN A 173 3.65 -2.10 0.48
N TYR A 174 4.12 -2.37 1.73
CA TYR A 174 5.42 -3.01 1.97
C TYR A 174 5.51 -4.42 1.36
N TYR A 175 4.41 -5.17 1.33
CA TYR A 175 4.39 -6.46 0.64
C TYR A 175 4.48 -6.29 -0.87
N ASN A 176 3.71 -5.38 -1.44
CA ASN A 176 3.66 -5.15 -2.88
C ASN A 176 4.97 -4.56 -3.40
N GLU A 177 5.65 -3.76 -2.58
CA GLU A 177 6.98 -3.20 -2.83
C GLU A 177 8.11 -4.16 -2.47
N LYS A 178 7.83 -5.29 -1.80
CA LYS A 178 8.81 -6.24 -1.27
C LYS A 178 9.80 -5.60 -0.27
N ASP A 179 9.34 -4.60 0.46
CA ASP A 179 10.11 -3.81 1.42
C ASP A 179 10.24 -4.53 2.77
N ILE A 180 11.23 -5.42 2.85
CA ILE A 180 11.47 -6.24 4.05
C ILE A 180 11.92 -5.39 5.26
N GLU A 181 12.63 -4.28 5.01
CA GLU A 181 13.15 -3.44 6.08
C GLU A 181 12.04 -2.64 6.76
N SER A 182 11.05 -2.19 6.00
CA SER A 182 9.87 -1.53 6.57
C SER A 182 8.97 -2.52 7.32
N LEU A 183 8.82 -3.74 6.80
CA LEU A 183 8.12 -4.81 7.53
C LEU A 183 8.84 -5.18 8.83
N ARG A 184 10.18 -5.16 8.87
CA ARG A 184 10.97 -5.38 10.08
C ARG A 184 10.65 -4.35 11.16
N LYS A 185 10.47 -3.09 10.79
CA LYS A 185 10.18 -1.98 11.72
C LYS A 185 8.74 -2.03 12.27
N ILE A 186 7.81 -2.60 11.51
CA ILE A 186 6.41 -2.71 11.92
C ILE A 186 6.18 -3.78 12.99
N TYR A 187 6.90 -4.90 12.94
CA TYR A 187 6.70 -5.97 13.92
C TYR A 187 7.45 -5.69 15.21
N SER A 188 6.79 -5.90 16.35
CA SER A 188 7.43 -5.99 17.65
C SER A 188 8.49 -7.09 17.67
N ASP A 189 9.49 -6.98 18.53
CA ASP A 189 10.56 -8.00 18.61
C ASP A 189 10.05 -9.36 19.13
N ASP A 190 8.96 -9.34 19.91
CA ASP A 190 8.26 -10.51 20.44
C ASP A 190 7.02 -10.90 19.62
N ALA A 191 6.88 -10.37 18.40
CA ALA A 191 5.69 -10.59 17.59
C ALA A 191 5.41 -12.07 17.34
N LEU A 192 4.15 -12.47 17.57
CA LEU A 192 3.60 -13.77 17.20
C LEU A 192 3.03 -13.70 15.77
N ILE A 193 3.58 -14.50 14.86
CA ILE A 193 3.15 -14.48 13.48
C ILE A 193 2.66 -15.86 13.07
N ILE A 194 1.39 -15.95 12.70
CA ILE A 194 0.75 -17.15 12.20
C ILE A 194 0.48 -16.96 10.71
N THR A 195 1.07 -17.83 9.91
CA THR A 195 0.86 -17.87 8.46
C THR A 195 0.14 -19.15 8.07
N GLY A 196 -0.63 -19.10 6.99
CA GLY A 196 -1.28 -20.26 6.41
C GLY A 196 -0.84 -20.48 4.97
N ARG A 197 -0.93 -21.73 4.53
CA ARG A 197 -0.75 -22.13 3.13
C ARG A 197 -1.85 -23.06 2.71
N VAL A 198 -2.56 -22.70 1.65
CA VAL A 198 -3.62 -23.52 1.07
C VAL A 198 -3.03 -24.37 -0.06
N GLU A 199 -3.13 -25.69 0.07
CA GLU A 199 -2.76 -26.65 -0.98
C GLU A 199 -4.02 -27.29 -1.54
N THR A 200 -4.16 -27.27 -2.85
CA THR A 200 -5.25 -27.93 -3.55
C THR A 200 -4.75 -29.28 -4.07
N ARG A 201 -5.32 -30.37 -3.60
CA ARG A 201 -5.03 -31.73 -4.09
C ARG A 201 -6.21 -32.29 -4.89
N LYS A 202 -5.91 -32.84 -6.06
CA LYS A 202 -6.87 -33.62 -6.81
C LYS A 202 -6.74 -35.07 -6.33
N GLU A 203 -7.77 -35.59 -5.68
CA GLU A 203 -7.86 -37.02 -5.40
C GLU A 203 -8.55 -37.72 -6.58
N SER A 204 -7.85 -38.65 -7.22
CA SER A 204 -8.42 -39.52 -8.25
C SER A 204 -9.22 -40.64 -7.58
N GLY A 205 -10.51 -40.44 -7.43
CA GLY A 205 -11.44 -41.53 -7.12
C GLY A 205 -12.20 -41.94 -8.38
N ASP A 206 -12.56 -43.19 -8.48
CA ASP A 206 -13.03 -43.87 -9.71
C ASP A 206 -14.24 -43.22 -10.42
N PHE A 207 -14.97 -42.26 -9.88
CA PHE A 207 -16.12 -41.64 -10.54
C PHE A 207 -16.37 -40.13 -10.24
N ASN A 208 -15.63 -39.52 -9.28
CA ASN A 208 -15.74 -38.07 -9.03
C ASN A 208 -14.39 -37.48 -8.62
N GLN A 209 -13.89 -36.53 -9.42
CA GLN A 209 -12.73 -35.73 -9.02
C GLN A 209 -13.15 -34.79 -7.91
N GLN A 210 -12.89 -35.13 -6.65
CA GLN A 210 -13.05 -34.21 -5.54
C GLN A 210 -11.78 -33.38 -5.38
N ILE A 211 -11.96 -32.07 -5.41
CA ILE A 211 -10.90 -31.09 -5.09
C ILE A 211 -10.89 -30.91 -3.58
N LYS A 212 -9.87 -31.43 -2.90
CA LYS A 212 -9.67 -31.18 -1.45
C LYS A 212 -8.67 -30.06 -1.27
N LYS A 213 -9.08 -29.05 -0.50
CA LYS A 213 -8.19 -28.00 0.01
C LYS A 213 -7.65 -28.47 1.36
N LYS A 214 -6.34 -28.30 1.57
CA LYS A 214 -5.68 -28.51 2.85
C LYS A 214 -4.96 -27.24 3.24
N THR A 215 -5.32 -26.66 4.39
CA THR A 215 -4.61 -25.53 4.96
C THR A 215 -3.60 -26.03 6.00
N THR A 216 -2.38 -25.54 5.93
CA THR A 216 -1.32 -25.79 6.91
C THR A 216 -0.92 -24.47 7.53
N TYR A 217 -0.98 -24.38 8.85
CA TYR A 217 -0.57 -23.20 9.61
C TYR A 217 0.85 -23.37 10.14
N THR A 218 1.59 -22.26 10.15
CA THR A 218 2.94 -22.18 10.70
C THR A 218 3.02 -21.00 11.65
N VAL A 219 3.45 -21.27 12.88
CA VAL A 219 3.71 -20.26 13.91
C VAL A 219 5.20 -19.89 13.85
N GLN A 220 5.50 -18.61 13.79
CA GLN A 220 6.85 -18.08 13.62
C GLN A 220 7.05 -16.85 14.51
N ASN A 221 8.28 -16.63 14.94
CA ASN A 221 8.71 -15.34 15.48
C ASN A 221 9.03 -14.38 14.33
N LYS A 222 9.29 -13.12 14.67
CA LYS A 222 9.64 -12.04 13.72
C LYS A 222 10.78 -12.40 12.78
N ASP A 223 11.89 -12.90 13.32
CA ASP A 223 13.11 -13.16 12.52
C ASP A 223 12.91 -14.32 11.55
N GLU A 224 12.30 -15.40 12.00
CA GLU A 224 11.96 -16.56 11.16
C GLU A 224 11.02 -16.15 10.02
N TYR A 225 9.98 -15.39 10.35
CA TYR A 225 9.03 -14.91 9.36
C TYR A 225 9.68 -14.02 8.31
N LEU A 226 10.45 -13.01 8.72
CA LEU A 226 11.10 -12.06 7.80
C LEU A 226 12.16 -12.75 6.93
N LYS A 227 12.87 -13.75 7.46
CA LYS A 227 13.80 -14.57 6.68
C LYS A 227 13.07 -15.35 5.59
N ASN A 228 11.95 -15.99 5.93
CA ASN A 228 11.13 -16.74 4.99
C ASN A 228 10.51 -15.81 3.94
N LEU A 229 9.98 -14.68 4.37
CA LEU A 229 9.40 -13.65 3.52
C LEU A 229 10.43 -13.03 2.55
N SER A 230 11.64 -12.74 3.02
CA SER A 230 12.75 -12.26 2.18
C SER A 230 13.08 -13.25 1.06
N THR A 231 13.06 -14.54 1.38
CA THR A 231 13.27 -15.59 0.38
C THR A 231 12.12 -15.64 -0.62
N LEU A 232 10.88 -15.50 -0.16
CA LEU A 232 9.69 -15.44 -1.00
C LEU A 232 9.75 -14.22 -1.93
N PHE A 233 10.08 -13.04 -1.41
CA PHE A 233 10.21 -11.79 -2.18
C PHE A 233 11.26 -11.93 -3.29
N ARG A 234 12.41 -12.53 -2.98
CA ARG A 234 13.49 -12.76 -3.96
C ARG A 234 13.08 -13.73 -5.07
N ASN A 235 12.27 -14.74 -4.76
CA ASN A 235 11.90 -15.78 -5.70
C ASN A 235 10.70 -15.40 -6.57
N ASN A 236 9.88 -14.44 -6.17
CA ASN A 236 8.71 -14.01 -6.92
C ASN A 236 9.05 -12.84 -7.85
N LYS A 237 8.56 -12.91 -9.08
CA LYS A 237 8.62 -11.84 -10.07
C LYS A 237 7.79 -10.65 -9.59
N TYR A 238 6.56 -10.92 -9.14
CA TYR A 238 5.71 -9.93 -8.48
C TYR A 238 4.89 -10.56 -7.35
N ILE A 239 4.39 -9.68 -6.48
CA ILE A 239 3.45 -9.98 -5.41
C ILE A 239 2.43 -8.87 -5.43
N ASP A 240 1.15 -9.23 -5.34
CA ASP A 240 0.03 -8.32 -5.21
C ASP A 240 -0.82 -8.75 -4.01
N VAL A 241 -0.91 -7.85 -3.04
CA VAL A 241 -1.71 -8.03 -1.83
C VAL A 241 -2.77 -6.96 -1.81
N SER A 242 -4.02 -7.35 -1.70
CA SER A 242 -5.15 -6.44 -1.50
C SER A 242 -5.92 -6.79 -0.24
N PHE A 243 -6.60 -5.80 0.34
CA PHE A 243 -7.36 -5.90 1.57
C PHE A 243 -8.79 -5.46 1.36
N GLU A 244 -9.72 -6.23 1.93
CA GLU A 244 -11.15 -5.95 1.92
C GLU A 244 -11.72 -6.09 3.33
N GLU A 245 -12.92 -5.55 3.56
CA GLU A 245 -13.69 -5.64 4.81
C GLU A 245 -12.89 -5.30 6.07
N ILE A 246 -12.19 -4.16 6.04
CA ILE A 246 -11.31 -3.73 7.13
C ILE A 246 -12.17 -3.25 8.31
N MET A 247 -12.07 -3.96 9.43
CA MET A 247 -12.67 -3.59 10.72
C MET A 247 -11.57 -3.23 11.70
N ILE A 248 -11.79 -2.13 12.43
CA ILE A 248 -10.86 -1.63 13.46
C ILE A 248 -11.61 -1.60 14.79
N SER A 249 -11.12 -2.33 15.77
CA SER A 249 -11.72 -2.41 17.11
C SER A 249 -10.69 -2.07 18.19
N PRO A 250 -10.99 -1.16 19.10
CA PRO A 250 -10.13 -0.90 20.26
C PRO A 250 -10.15 -2.09 21.23
N ALA A 251 -9.06 -2.32 21.93
CA ALA A 251 -9.06 -3.24 23.05
C ALA A 251 -9.86 -2.65 24.24
N ASN A 252 -10.68 -3.49 24.88
CA ASN A 252 -11.58 -3.07 25.99
C ASN A 252 -10.99 -3.37 27.38
N SER A 253 -9.68 -3.37 27.52
CA SER A 253 -8.98 -3.70 28.76
C SER A 253 -8.04 -2.55 29.13
N GLU A 254 -7.99 -2.18 30.42
CA GLU A 254 -7.02 -1.20 30.91
C GLU A 254 -5.58 -1.63 30.65
N ALA A 255 -5.29 -2.93 30.70
CA ALA A 255 -3.97 -3.48 30.40
C ALA A 255 -3.58 -3.33 28.92
N MET A 256 -4.55 -3.19 28.03
CA MET A 256 -4.34 -3.05 26.58
C MET A 256 -4.80 -1.67 26.06
N ASN A 257 -4.64 -0.64 26.89
CA ASN A 257 -4.93 0.71 26.47
C ASN A 257 -4.09 1.09 25.23
N ASN A 258 -4.70 1.75 24.24
CA ASN A 258 -4.10 2.06 22.93
C ASN A 258 -3.73 0.86 22.05
N PHE A 259 -4.20 -0.35 22.39
CA PHE A 259 -4.14 -1.48 21.47
C PHE A 259 -5.39 -1.52 20.59
N TYR A 260 -5.19 -1.90 19.32
CA TYR A 260 -6.27 -2.00 18.32
C TYR A 260 -6.15 -3.30 17.54
N GLY A 261 -7.24 -4.04 17.48
CA GLY A 261 -7.41 -5.17 16.58
C GLY A 261 -7.81 -4.66 15.20
N VAL A 262 -7.16 -5.16 14.19
CA VAL A 262 -7.54 -4.94 12.79
C VAL A 262 -7.83 -6.29 12.16
N ASN A 263 -9.09 -6.50 11.79
CA ASN A 263 -9.54 -7.66 11.02
C ASN A 263 -9.78 -7.23 9.58
N LEU A 264 -9.38 -8.07 8.64
CA LEU A 264 -9.62 -7.82 7.22
C LEU A 264 -9.58 -9.12 6.41
N ILE A 265 -10.13 -9.10 5.21
CA ILE A 265 -9.92 -10.13 4.21
C ILE A 265 -8.67 -9.78 3.41
N GLN A 266 -7.68 -10.69 3.40
CA GLN A 266 -6.48 -10.57 2.60
C GLN A 266 -6.60 -11.43 1.35
N HIS A 267 -6.39 -10.82 0.18
CA HIS A 267 -6.14 -11.53 -1.06
C HIS A 267 -4.66 -11.47 -1.37
N TRP A 268 -4.07 -12.60 -1.68
CA TRP A 268 -2.68 -12.72 -2.09
C TRP A 268 -2.58 -13.32 -3.49
N THR A 269 -1.90 -12.63 -4.37
CA THR A 269 -1.52 -13.14 -5.69
C THR A 269 -0.02 -12.99 -5.87
N SER A 270 0.64 -14.03 -6.32
CA SER A 270 2.07 -13.95 -6.63
C SER A 270 2.43 -14.84 -7.81
N LYS A 271 3.50 -14.47 -8.52
CA LYS A 271 4.06 -15.24 -9.63
C LYS A 271 5.55 -15.36 -9.42
N ASP A 272 6.05 -16.58 -9.38
CA ASP A 272 7.47 -16.81 -9.21
C ASP A 272 8.26 -16.58 -10.53
N LYS A 273 9.58 -16.64 -10.44
CA LYS A 273 10.46 -16.44 -11.61
C LYS A 273 10.33 -17.54 -12.67
N SER A 274 9.78 -18.70 -12.32
CA SER A 274 9.47 -19.79 -13.27
C SER A 274 8.13 -19.59 -13.98
N GLY A 275 7.32 -18.61 -13.56
CA GLY A 275 5.99 -18.32 -14.10
C GLY A 275 4.87 -19.03 -13.35
N LYS A 276 5.15 -19.76 -12.27
CA LYS A 276 4.13 -20.43 -11.46
C LYS A 276 3.40 -19.40 -10.60
N GLU A 277 2.09 -19.42 -10.68
CA GLU A 277 1.19 -18.56 -9.90
C GLU A 277 0.78 -19.24 -8.59
N TYR A 278 0.57 -18.40 -7.58
CA TYR A 278 -0.04 -18.76 -6.31
C TYR A 278 -1.06 -17.69 -5.92
N LYS A 279 -2.27 -18.14 -5.55
CA LYS A 279 -3.36 -17.27 -5.08
C LYS A 279 -3.97 -17.88 -3.83
N ASP A 280 -4.24 -17.02 -2.85
CA ASP A 280 -5.06 -17.38 -1.71
C ASP A 280 -5.92 -16.20 -1.25
N THR A 281 -6.93 -16.52 -0.44
CA THR A 281 -7.79 -15.56 0.24
C THR A 281 -8.03 -16.08 1.64
N GLY A 282 -7.93 -15.20 2.62
CA GLY A 282 -8.19 -15.56 4.01
C GLY A 282 -8.38 -14.36 4.90
N TYR A 283 -8.76 -14.62 6.13
CA TYR A 283 -8.90 -13.62 7.17
C TYR A 283 -7.52 -13.29 7.76
N LEU A 284 -7.25 -12.00 7.94
CA LEU A 284 -6.05 -11.53 8.61
C LEU A 284 -6.45 -10.72 9.84
N PHE A 285 -5.95 -11.13 10.99
CA PHE A 285 -6.00 -10.38 12.23
C PHE A 285 -4.63 -9.77 12.53
N MET A 286 -4.60 -8.51 12.95
CA MET A 286 -3.41 -7.82 13.44
C MET A 286 -3.72 -7.12 14.76
N LEU A 287 -2.87 -7.33 15.78
CA LEU A 287 -2.90 -6.58 17.03
C LEU A 287 -1.84 -5.50 17.00
N TRP A 288 -2.30 -4.25 16.93
CA TRP A 288 -1.46 -3.06 16.89
C TRP A 288 -1.32 -2.42 18.27
N ASP A 289 -0.11 -2.06 18.64
CA ASP A 289 0.23 -1.25 19.82
C ASP A 289 0.59 0.18 19.39
N PHE A 290 -0.24 1.15 19.82
CA PHE A 290 -0.04 2.58 19.59
C PHE A 290 0.56 3.30 20.80
N ASN A 291 1.08 2.57 21.80
CA ASN A 291 1.92 3.14 22.84
C ASN A 291 3.35 3.34 22.36
N GLU A 292 3.77 2.61 21.34
CA GLU A 292 5.07 2.75 20.68
C GLU A 292 5.04 3.85 19.59
N ASP A 293 6.17 4.47 19.30
CA ASP A 293 6.34 5.45 18.23
C ASP A 293 7.59 5.10 17.39
N PRO A 294 7.45 4.54 16.21
CA PRO A 294 6.22 4.21 15.49
C PRO A 294 5.45 3.02 16.09
N PRO A 295 4.13 2.95 15.88
CA PRO A 295 3.31 1.82 16.31
C PRO A 295 3.80 0.49 15.76
N VAL A 296 3.65 -0.59 16.54
CA VAL A 296 4.11 -1.94 16.20
C VAL A 296 3.00 -2.98 16.24
N VAL A 297 3.19 -4.07 15.53
CA VAL A 297 2.30 -5.24 15.50
C VAL A 297 2.86 -6.33 16.39
N HIS A 298 2.10 -6.72 17.43
CA HIS A 298 2.43 -7.84 18.32
C HIS A 298 1.91 -9.18 17.82
N VAL A 299 0.76 -9.19 17.14
CA VAL A 299 0.17 -10.41 16.59
C VAL A 299 -0.21 -10.17 15.15
N ARG A 300 0.17 -11.10 14.29
CA ARG A 300 -0.34 -11.24 12.93
C ARG A 300 -0.80 -12.68 12.73
N ALA A 301 -2.10 -12.90 12.60
CA ALA A 301 -2.66 -14.23 12.39
C ALA A 301 -3.45 -14.26 11.08
N TRP A 302 -3.08 -15.18 10.20
CA TRP A 302 -3.81 -15.46 8.98
C TRP A 302 -4.58 -16.77 9.11
N GLN A 303 -5.85 -16.76 8.71
CA GLN A 303 -6.73 -17.92 8.70
C GLN A 303 -7.32 -18.12 7.31
N SER A 304 -7.53 -19.38 6.93
CA SER A 304 -8.14 -19.70 5.64
C SER A 304 -9.59 -19.19 5.55
N SER A 305 -10.05 -18.85 4.35
CA SER A 305 -11.43 -18.37 4.12
C SER A 305 -12.52 -19.40 4.38
N ASP A 306 -12.17 -20.64 4.66
CA ASP A 306 -13.09 -21.72 5.02
C ASP A 306 -13.22 -21.95 6.55
N VAL A 307 -12.57 -21.11 7.35
CA VAL A 307 -12.73 -21.10 8.81
C VAL A 307 -14.17 -20.68 9.16
N PRO A 308 -14.87 -21.34 10.10
CA PRO A 308 -16.17 -20.91 10.57
C PRO A 308 -16.13 -19.48 11.14
N ASP A 309 -17.22 -18.72 10.98
CA ASP A 309 -17.28 -17.32 11.43
C ASP A 309 -17.00 -17.17 12.93
N ASP A 310 -17.45 -18.15 13.76
CA ASP A 310 -17.24 -18.16 15.20
C ASP A 310 -15.78 -18.46 15.61
N ASP A 311 -14.95 -18.96 14.69
CA ASP A 311 -13.55 -19.31 14.92
C ASP A 311 -12.60 -18.26 14.31
N ILE A 312 -13.11 -17.17 13.74
CA ILE A 312 -12.29 -16.07 13.24
C ILE A 312 -11.67 -15.32 14.43
N ILE A 313 -10.32 -15.25 14.43
CA ILE A 313 -9.59 -14.56 15.48
C ILE A 313 -9.97 -13.07 15.52
N MET A 314 -10.36 -12.62 16.71
CA MET A 314 -10.76 -11.24 17.00
C MET A 314 -9.94 -10.70 18.18
N ILE A 315 -10.02 -9.38 18.42
CA ILE A 315 -9.32 -8.74 19.55
C ILE A 315 -9.80 -9.29 20.90
N ASP A 316 -11.05 -9.74 20.98
CA ASP A 316 -11.66 -10.28 22.19
C ASP A 316 -11.03 -11.61 22.62
N ASP A 317 -10.34 -12.33 21.75
CA ASP A 317 -9.60 -13.55 22.05
C ASP A 317 -8.30 -13.30 22.84
N TYR A 318 -7.89 -12.04 22.95
CA TYR A 318 -6.66 -11.59 23.63
C TYR A 318 -6.96 -10.82 24.95
N ARG A 319 -8.07 -11.14 25.63
CA ARG A 319 -8.46 -10.53 26.91
C ARG A 319 -7.76 -11.16 28.12
#